data_ccd5de309b7a44e5ef6b0474ac712b8e
#
_entry.id   ccd5de309b7a44e5ef6b0474ac712b8e
#
_cell.length_a   1.000
_cell.length_b   1.000
_cell.length_c   1.000
_cell.angle_alpha   90.00
_cell.angle_beta   90.00
_cell.angle_gamma   90.00
#
_symmetry.space_group_name_H-M   'P 1'
#
loop_
_entity.id
_entity.type
_entity.pdbx_description
1 polymer ?
#
loop_
_entity_poly.entity_id
_entity_poly.type
_entity_poly.pdbx_seq_one_letter_code
_entity_poly.pdbx_strand_id
1 'polypeptide(L)'
;MLSKICYIIIKKIIGFIKYLNLDQTIFDKLIFYIGINQLTSSRQNYNNFKGLHDAELKVFSQNGEDGIIDYLVHQLDIPSPNFIEIGVGNYRESNTRFLYNRVHSKGLIVDCLDQLHMKVKPYVNLWKGDLRIHQRIIDTENINEILVKYCDYEIDIFSIDIDGIDYWIISKLRPNISKIFIAEYN
;
A
#
# COMPACT_ATOMS: atom_id res chain seq x y z
N MET A 1 -21.64 -0.65 33.14
CA MET A 1 -20.86 0.41 33.80
C MET A 1 -19.47 0.59 33.18
N LEU A 2 -18.71 -0.48 32.94
CA LEU A 2 -17.39 -0.46 32.27
C LEU A 2 -17.39 0.19 30.88
N SER A 3 -18.44 0.01 30.06
CA SER A 3 -18.53 0.58 28.72
C SER A 3 -18.63 2.12 28.70
N LYS A 4 -19.30 2.72 29.67
CA LYS A 4 -19.39 4.19 29.80
C LYS A 4 -18.08 4.82 30.26
N ILE A 5 -17.34 4.16 31.14
CA ILE A 5 -16.03 4.63 31.60
C ILE A 5 -15.02 4.55 30.44
N CYS A 6 -15.00 3.45 29.70
CA CYS A 6 -14.15 3.27 28.53
C CYS A 6 -14.45 4.34 27.45
N TYR A 7 -15.71 4.62 27.19
CA TYR A 7 -16.13 5.68 26.26
C TYR A 7 -15.66 7.09 26.70
N ILE A 8 -15.76 7.40 28.02
CA ILE A 8 -15.32 8.69 28.56
C ILE A 8 -13.80 8.84 28.45
N ILE A 9 -13.05 7.76 28.73
CA ILE A 9 -11.58 7.74 28.60
C ILE A 9 -11.18 7.95 27.16
N ILE A 10 -11.78 7.22 26.23
CA ILE A 10 -11.51 7.37 24.79
C ILE A 10 -11.81 8.78 24.32
N LYS A 11 -12.94 9.37 24.74
CA LYS A 11 -13.30 10.75 24.38
C LYS A 11 -12.31 11.79 24.93
N LYS A 12 -11.78 11.58 26.15
CA LYS A 12 -10.75 12.42 26.72
C LYS A 12 -9.41 12.28 26.00
N ILE A 13 -9.03 11.06 25.62
CA ILE A 13 -7.82 10.79 24.83
C ILE A 13 -7.93 11.46 23.46
N ILE A 14 -9.06 11.32 22.76
CA ILE A 14 -9.29 11.99 21.47
C ILE A 14 -9.27 13.51 21.63
N GLY A 15 -9.87 14.05 22.70
CA GLY A 15 -9.82 15.47 23.02
C GLY A 15 -8.40 15.99 23.30
N PHE A 16 -7.61 15.21 24.02
CA PHE A 16 -6.20 15.51 24.30
C PHE A 16 -5.33 15.45 23.03
N ILE A 17 -5.55 14.46 22.16
CA ILE A 17 -4.89 14.36 20.86
C ILE A 17 -5.21 15.56 19.98
N LYS A 18 -6.49 15.99 19.93
CA LYS A 18 -6.89 17.20 19.21
C LYS A 18 -6.31 18.48 19.81
N TYR A 19 -6.21 18.55 21.15
CA TYR A 19 -5.61 19.67 21.86
C TYR A 19 -4.10 19.80 21.59
N LEU A 20 -3.40 18.66 21.44
CA LEU A 20 -1.98 18.64 21.11
C LEU A 20 -1.70 19.04 19.64
N ASN A 21 -2.75 19.28 18.85
CA ASN A 21 -2.61 19.59 17.42
C ASN A 21 -1.67 18.62 16.69
N LEU A 22 -1.67 17.35 17.13
CA LEU A 22 -0.83 16.30 16.52
C LEU A 22 -1.36 16.10 15.11
N ASP A 23 -0.62 16.64 14.17
CA ASP A 23 -0.90 16.53 12.75
C ASP A 23 -0.94 15.04 12.37
N GLN A 24 -1.87 14.68 11.50
CA GLN A 24 -1.98 13.32 10.95
C GLN A 24 -0.63 12.79 10.44
N THR A 25 0.21 13.69 9.93
CA THR A 25 1.58 13.41 9.49
C THR A 25 2.49 12.89 10.60
N ILE A 26 2.30 13.31 11.84
CA ILE A 26 3.09 12.81 12.99
C ILE A 26 2.65 11.39 13.33
N PHE A 27 1.35 11.11 13.33
CA PHE A 27 0.82 9.77 13.56
C PHE A 27 1.30 8.80 12.48
N ASP A 28 1.21 9.18 11.22
CA ASP A 28 1.68 8.37 10.09
C ASP A 28 3.18 8.05 10.22
N LYS A 29 3.99 9.02 10.66
CA LYS A 29 5.42 8.79 10.93
C LYS A 29 5.64 7.81 12.09
N LEU A 30 4.91 7.95 13.18
CA LEU A 30 5.01 7.04 14.33
C LEU A 30 4.62 5.62 13.94
N ILE A 31 3.50 5.45 13.25
CA ILE A 31 3.03 4.15 12.76
C ILE A 31 4.08 3.55 11.81
N PHE A 32 4.65 4.36 10.91
CA PHE A 32 5.69 3.93 9.99
C PHE A 32 6.93 3.39 10.73
N TYR A 33 7.45 4.11 11.74
CA TYR A 33 8.61 3.65 12.50
C TYR A 33 8.32 2.41 13.35
N ILE A 34 7.13 2.32 13.95
CA ILE A 34 6.69 1.12 14.66
C ILE A 34 6.63 -0.06 13.68
N GLY A 35 6.04 0.14 12.50
CA GLY A 35 5.97 -0.86 11.44
C GLY A 35 7.34 -1.36 11.00
N ILE A 36 8.32 -0.46 10.80
CA ILE A 36 9.71 -0.85 10.47
C ILE A 36 10.33 -1.72 11.56
N ASN A 37 10.15 -1.36 12.84
CA ASN A 37 10.70 -2.14 13.95
C ASN A 37 10.06 -3.53 14.03
N GLN A 38 8.74 -3.63 13.88
CA GLN A 38 8.03 -4.91 13.85
C GLN A 38 8.50 -5.77 12.67
N LEU A 39 8.59 -5.17 11.49
CA LEU A 39 9.06 -5.86 10.28
C LEU A 39 10.48 -6.40 10.46
N THR A 40 11.38 -5.61 11.02
CA THR A 40 12.75 -6.02 11.30
C THR A 40 12.81 -7.24 12.24
N SER A 41 11.94 -7.26 13.25
CA SER A 41 11.80 -8.40 14.16
C SER A 41 11.20 -9.63 13.45
N SER A 42 10.18 -9.43 12.62
CA SER A 42 9.51 -10.51 11.87
C SER A 42 10.45 -11.20 10.89
N ARG A 43 11.32 -10.44 10.21
CA ARG A 43 12.30 -10.98 9.24
C ARG A 43 13.24 -12.02 9.85
N GLN A 44 13.56 -11.93 11.13
CA GLN A 44 14.37 -12.94 11.83
C GLN A 44 13.69 -14.31 11.89
N ASN A 45 12.37 -14.34 11.74
CA ASN A 45 11.53 -15.53 11.83
C ASN A 45 10.95 -16.00 10.49
N TYR A 46 11.25 -15.34 9.39
CA TYR A 46 10.65 -15.68 8.07
C TYR A 46 10.86 -17.13 7.65
N ASN A 47 11.98 -17.72 8.01
CA ASN A 47 12.26 -19.16 7.74
C ASN A 47 11.34 -20.11 8.51
N ASN A 48 10.66 -19.64 9.55
CA ASN A 48 9.76 -20.45 10.37
C ASN A 48 8.28 -20.27 10.00
N PHE A 49 7.96 -19.35 9.10
CA PHE A 49 6.59 -19.08 8.69
C PHE A 49 6.03 -20.25 7.86
N LYS A 50 4.79 -20.61 8.16
CA LYS A 50 4.08 -21.74 7.53
C LYS A 50 3.10 -21.28 6.45
N GLY A 51 2.71 -20.02 6.48
CA GLY A 51 1.77 -19.45 5.54
C GLY A 51 1.83 -17.93 5.50
N LEU A 52 1.14 -17.31 4.54
CA LEU A 52 1.15 -15.86 4.36
C LEU A 52 0.59 -15.10 5.57
N HIS A 53 -0.38 -15.68 6.28
CA HIS A 53 -0.95 -15.05 7.47
C HIS A 53 0.04 -14.91 8.63
N ASP A 54 1.10 -15.72 8.69
CA ASP A 54 2.18 -15.54 9.69
C ASP A 54 2.97 -14.25 9.43
N ALA A 55 2.92 -13.75 8.21
CA ALA A 55 3.60 -12.53 7.78
C ALA A 55 2.72 -11.28 7.88
N GLU A 56 1.45 -11.40 8.26
CA GLU A 56 0.55 -10.24 8.35
C GLU A 56 1.11 -9.17 9.29
N LEU A 57 1.24 -7.97 8.76
CA LEU A 57 1.60 -6.76 9.49
C LEU A 57 0.87 -5.58 8.87
N LYS A 58 -0.03 -4.98 9.63
CA LYS A 58 -0.77 -3.80 9.20
C LYS A 58 -0.06 -2.53 9.62
N VAL A 59 0.42 -1.77 8.65
CA VAL A 59 0.97 -0.41 8.83
C VAL A 59 0.07 0.59 8.12
N PHE A 60 -0.06 0.47 6.80
CA PHE A 60 -0.90 1.31 5.95
C PHE A 60 -1.90 0.53 5.10
N SER A 61 -1.68 -0.74 4.87
CA SER A 61 -2.64 -1.61 4.19
C SER A 61 -3.86 -1.92 5.05
N GLN A 62 -4.94 -2.46 4.44
CA GLN A 62 -6.19 -2.70 5.16
C GLN A 62 -6.14 -3.93 6.06
N ASN A 63 -5.53 -5.03 5.61
CA ASN A 63 -5.64 -6.34 6.25
C ASN A 63 -4.29 -6.99 6.60
N GLY A 64 -3.17 -6.24 6.55
CA GLY A 64 -1.86 -6.76 6.90
C GLY A 64 -0.98 -7.09 5.70
N GLU A 65 -1.36 -6.68 4.51
CA GLU A 65 -0.63 -6.87 3.26
C GLU A 65 0.78 -6.27 3.30
N ASP A 66 1.01 -5.22 4.10
CA ASP A 66 2.34 -4.63 4.26
C ASP A 66 3.41 -5.65 4.66
N GLY A 67 3.08 -6.53 5.61
CA GLY A 67 3.98 -7.60 6.06
C GLY A 67 4.08 -8.74 5.06
N ILE A 68 2.96 -9.14 4.46
CA ILE A 68 2.91 -10.19 3.43
C ILE A 68 3.76 -9.79 2.22
N ILE A 69 3.64 -8.56 1.75
CA ILE A 69 4.45 -8.03 0.65
C ILE A 69 5.94 -8.09 0.99
N ASP A 70 6.32 -7.64 2.19
CA ASP A 70 7.72 -7.70 2.60
C ASP A 70 8.25 -9.12 2.68
N TYR A 71 7.46 -10.05 3.20
CA TYR A 71 7.81 -11.47 3.26
C TYR A 71 8.04 -12.05 1.85
N LEU A 72 7.11 -11.81 0.91
CA LEU A 72 7.24 -12.30 -0.46
C LEU A 72 8.44 -11.67 -1.19
N VAL A 73 8.64 -10.38 -1.04
CA VAL A 73 9.80 -9.65 -1.59
C VAL A 73 11.11 -10.22 -1.05
N HIS A 74 11.16 -10.55 0.24
CA HIS A 74 12.32 -11.19 0.87
C HIS A 74 12.56 -12.60 0.33
N GLN A 75 11.50 -13.43 0.21
CA GLN A 75 11.60 -14.81 -0.29
C GLN A 75 12.03 -14.87 -1.75
N LEU A 76 11.66 -13.87 -2.55
CA LEU A 76 12.02 -13.77 -3.96
C LEU A 76 13.34 -13.02 -4.20
N ASP A 77 14.03 -12.59 -3.14
CA ASP A 77 15.28 -11.82 -3.20
C ASP A 77 15.19 -10.58 -4.09
N ILE A 78 14.14 -9.77 -3.87
CA ILE A 78 13.92 -8.53 -4.63
C ILE A 78 14.20 -7.32 -3.72
N PRO A 79 15.42 -6.78 -3.69
CA PRO A 79 15.79 -5.73 -2.71
C PRO A 79 15.12 -4.38 -2.94
N SER A 80 14.74 -4.09 -4.18
CA SER A 80 14.09 -2.83 -4.57
C SER A 80 12.95 -3.10 -5.57
N PRO A 81 11.81 -3.64 -5.10
CA PRO A 81 10.72 -4.06 -5.98
C PRO A 81 10.02 -2.86 -6.63
N ASN A 82 9.90 -2.90 -7.94
CA ASN A 82 9.09 -1.94 -8.70
C ASN A 82 7.63 -2.39 -8.69
N PHE A 83 6.72 -1.43 -8.59
CA PHE A 83 5.32 -1.78 -8.42
C PHE A 83 4.35 -0.97 -9.27
N ILE A 84 3.16 -1.53 -9.42
CA ILE A 84 1.96 -0.85 -9.91
C ILE A 84 0.84 -1.12 -8.91
N GLU A 85 0.07 -0.09 -8.59
CA GLU A 85 -1.16 -0.23 -7.83
C GLU A 85 -2.29 0.57 -8.48
N ILE A 86 -3.40 -0.12 -8.74
CA ILE A 86 -4.61 0.43 -9.38
C ILE A 86 -5.74 0.40 -8.36
N GLY A 87 -6.47 1.53 -8.24
CA GLY A 87 -7.51 1.67 -7.23
C GLY A 87 -6.96 2.09 -5.87
N VAL A 88 -6.09 3.10 -5.86
CA VAL A 88 -5.38 3.52 -4.64
C VAL A 88 -6.16 4.49 -3.75
N GLY A 89 -7.31 4.96 -4.19
CA GLY A 89 -8.03 6.02 -3.52
C GLY A 89 -7.13 7.24 -3.31
N ASN A 90 -7.05 7.73 -2.10
CA ASN A 90 -6.14 8.83 -1.73
C ASN A 90 -4.74 8.36 -1.30
N TYR A 91 -4.44 7.09 -1.45
CA TYR A 91 -3.17 6.44 -1.05
C TYR A 91 -2.91 6.44 0.47
N ARG A 92 -3.91 6.73 1.27
CA ARG A 92 -3.79 6.70 2.73
C ARG A 92 -3.76 5.27 3.25
N GLU A 93 -4.69 4.45 2.79
CA GLU A 93 -4.71 2.99 2.93
C GLU A 93 -4.40 2.40 1.56
N SER A 94 -3.29 1.69 1.44
CA SER A 94 -2.80 1.19 0.16
C SER A 94 -1.77 0.10 0.39
N ASN A 95 -1.74 -0.89 -0.47
CA ASN A 95 -0.86 -2.05 -0.38
C ASN A 95 0.61 -1.69 -0.61
N THR A 96 0.89 -0.67 -1.42
CA THR A 96 2.27 -0.32 -1.77
C THR A 96 2.83 0.88 -1.01
N ARG A 97 2.02 1.59 -0.22
CA ARG A 97 2.45 2.81 0.48
C ARG A 97 3.59 2.55 1.47
N PHE A 98 3.50 1.50 2.28
CA PHE A 98 4.54 1.16 3.25
C PHE A 98 5.83 0.78 2.54
N LEU A 99 5.74 -0.05 1.50
CA LEU A 99 6.84 -0.44 0.66
C LEU A 99 7.54 0.78 0.06
N TYR A 100 6.80 1.67 -0.62
CA TYR A 100 7.34 2.87 -1.26
C TYR A 100 8.05 3.77 -0.25
N ASN A 101 7.44 4.07 0.89
CA ASN A 101 8.02 4.92 1.90
C ASN A 101 9.31 4.34 2.52
N ARG A 102 9.47 3.02 2.49
CA ARG A 102 10.62 2.31 3.04
C ARG A 102 11.78 2.17 2.07
N VAL A 103 11.52 1.73 0.84
CA VAL A 103 12.59 1.42 -0.15
C VAL A 103 12.70 2.42 -1.28
N HIS A 104 11.72 3.31 -1.45
CA HIS A 104 11.71 4.35 -2.49
C HIS A 104 11.89 3.80 -3.91
N SER A 105 11.24 2.67 -4.19
CA SER A 105 11.23 2.00 -5.49
C SER A 105 10.57 2.85 -6.58
N LYS A 106 10.69 2.41 -7.83
CA LYS A 106 9.84 2.94 -8.90
C LYS A 106 8.43 2.40 -8.73
N GLY A 107 7.45 3.28 -8.85
CA GLY A 107 6.05 2.92 -8.73
C GLY A 107 5.16 3.68 -9.69
N LEU A 108 4.08 3.03 -10.11
CA LEU A 108 2.95 3.67 -10.77
C LEU A 108 1.70 3.44 -9.92
N ILE A 109 1.04 4.52 -9.54
CA ILE A 109 -0.28 4.45 -8.91
C ILE A 109 -1.31 5.10 -9.80
N VAL A 110 -2.47 4.44 -9.93
CA VAL A 110 -3.57 4.88 -10.81
C VAL A 110 -4.88 4.85 -10.05
N ASP A 111 -5.64 5.93 -10.17
CA ASP A 111 -6.99 6.03 -9.64
C ASP A 111 -7.80 7.06 -10.43
N CYS A 112 -9.12 6.91 -10.44
CA CYS A 112 -10.02 7.89 -11.05
C CYS A 112 -10.32 9.10 -10.14
N LEU A 113 -9.87 9.06 -8.87
CA LEU A 113 -10.16 10.08 -7.86
C LEU A 113 -9.70 11.46 -8.31
N ASP A 114 -10.61 12.43 -8.26
CA ASP A 114 -10.30 13.80 -8.64
C ASP A 114 -9.17 14.39 -7.77
N GLN A 115 -8.29 15.17 -8.41
CA GLN A 115 -7.11 15.76 -7.78
C GLN A 115 -6.18 14.74 -7.10
N LEU A 116 -6.05 13.55 -7.66
CA LEU A 116 -5.29 12.43 -7.10
C LEU A 116 -3.90 12.85 -6.60
N HIS A 117 -3.14 13.58 -7.41
CA HIS A 117 -1.79 14.03 -7.05
C HIS A 117 -1.77 14.84 -5.74
N MET A 118 -2.74 15.73 -5.55
CA MET A 118 -2.84 16.56 -4.34
C MET A 118 -3.21 15.73 -3.11
N LYS A 119 -4.04 14.70 -3.31
CA LYS A 119 -4.49 13.82 -2.22
C LYS A 119 -3.43 12.81 -1.80
N VAL A 120 -2.59 12.36 -2.73
CA VAL A 120 -1.46 11.43 -2.47
C VAL A 120 -0.28 12.13 -1.80
N LYS A 121 0.02 13.36 -2.21
CA LYS A 121 1.19 14.12 -1.77
C LYS A 121 1.45 14.14 -0.25
N PRO A 122 0.44 14.23 0.64
CA PRO A 122 0.67 14.22 2.09
C PRO A 122 1.26 12.91 2.63
N TYR A 123 1.11 11.81 1.91
CA TYR A 123 1.43 10.46 2.38
C TYR A 123 2.74 9.89 1.84
N VAL A 124 3.40 10.62 0.93
CA VAL A 124 4.60 10.14 0.25
C VAL A 124 5.67 11.22 0.12
N ASN A 125 6.92 10.79 0.08
CA ASN A 125 8.07 11.64 -0.18
C ASN A 125 8.48 11.52 -1.66
N LEU A 126 7.79 12.22 -2.55
CA LEU A 126 7.99 12.12 -4.01
C LEU A 126 9.42 12.42 -4.47
N TRP A 127 10.20 13.21 -3.69
CA TRP A 127 11.57 13.54 -4.02
C TRP A 127 12.60 12.43 -3.71
N LYS A 128 12.16 11.38 -2.99
CA LYS A 128 13.04 10.26 -2.59
C LYS A 128 13.02 9.09 -3.55
N GLY A 129 11.97 8.97 -4.35
CA GLY A 129 11.79 7.85 -5.27
C GLY A 129 11.12 8.30 -6.57
N ASP A 130 10.89 7.35 -7.47
CA ASP A 130 10.19 7.58 -8.76
C ASP A 130 8.76 7.04 -8.65
N LEU A 131 7.85 7.80 -8.01
CA LEU A 131 6.43 7.48 -7.95
C LEU A 131 5.68 8.30 -9.01
N ARG A 132 5.14 7.61 -10.00
CA ARG A 132 4.27 8.18 -11.02
C ARG A 132 2.83 8.08 -10.57
N ILE A 133 2.12 9.21 -10.58
CA ILE A 133 0.73 9.31 -10.16
C ILE A 133 -0.12 9.63 -11.38
N HIS A 134 -1.04 8.74 -11.71
CA HIS A 134 -1.86 8.89 -12.92
C HIS A 134 -3.34 8.86 -12.59
N GLN A 135 -4.01 10.00 -12.80
CA GLN A 135 -5.46 10.12 -12.59
C GLN A 135 -6.17 9.67 -13.85
N ARG A 136 -6.78 8.48 -13.82
CA ARG A 136 -7.55 7.94 -14.94
C ARG A 136 -8.49 6.82 -14.49
N ILE A 137 -9.66 6.73 -15.12
CA ILE A 137 -10.51 5.55 -15.05
C ILE A 137 -9.82 4.42 -15.82
N ILE A 138 -9.68 3.28 -15.17
CA ILE A 138 -9.13 2.06 -15.77
C ILE A 138 -10.29 1.19 -16.27
N ASP A 139 -10.14 0.66 -17.46
CA ASP A 139 -11.06 -0.29 -18.08
C ASP A 139 -10.32 -1.35 -18.90
N THR A 140 -11.06 -2.29 -19.45
CA THR A 140 -10.52 -3.40 -20.24
C THR A 140 -9.85 -2.99 -21.57
N GLU A 141 -10.09 -1.78 -22.03
CA GLU A 141 -9.57 -1.28 -23.31
C GLU A 141 -8.25 -0.53 -23.09
N ASN A 142 -8.13 0.22 -21.97
CA ASN A 142 -7.02 1.12 -21.75
C ASN A 142 -5.91 0.58 -20.85
N ILE A 143 -6.13 -0.48 -20.08
CA ILE A 143 -5.16 -0.99 -19.11
C ILE A 143 -3.78 -1.27 -19.73
N ASN A 144 -3.73 -2.00 -20.84
CA ASN A 144 -2.46 -2.33 -21.48
C ASN A 144 -1.75 -1.11 -22.08
N GLU A 145 -2.50 -0.14 -22.62
CA GLU A 145 -1.95 1.13 -23.12
C GLU A 145 -1.26 1.89 -21.98
N ILE A 146 -1.92 1.97 -20.82
CA ILE A 146 -1.39 2.65 -19.64
C ILE A 146 -0.11 1.98 -19.16
N LEU A 147 -0.09 0.65 -19.07
CA LEU A 147 1.09 -0.09 -18.67
C LEU A 147 2.27 0.16 -19.63
N VAL A 148 2.04 0.10 -20.94
CA VAL A 148 3.08 0.36 -21.94
C VAL A 148 3.59 1.80 -21.87
N LYS A 149 2.69 2.75 -21.67
CA LYS A 149 3.03 4.18 -21.68
C LYS A 149 3.78 4.65 -20.43
N TYR A 150 3.42 4.12 -19.28
CA TYR A 150 3.92 4.62 -17.98
C TYR A 150 4.87 3.69 -17.26
N CYS A 151 5.01 2.42 -17.71
CA CYS A 151 5.93 1.46 -17.14
C CYS A 151 7.05 1.13 -18.12
N ASP A 152 8.20 1.75 -17.92
CA ASP A 152 9.44 1.49 -18.64
C ASP A 152 10.39 0.56 -17.83
N TYR A 153 9.83 -0.22 -16.92
CA TYR A 153 10.54 -1.11 -16.02
C TYR A 153 9.82 -2.44 -15.82
N GLU A 154 10.56 -3.44 -15.35
CA GLU A 154 9.98 -4.71 -14.94
C GLU A 154 9.12 -4.51 -13.69
N ILE A 155 7.92 -5.08 -13.71
CA ILE A 155 6.96 -4.98 -12.60
C ILE A 155 7.17 -6.17 -11.68
N ASP A 156 7.59 -5.92 -10.45
CA ASP A 156 7.73 -6.97 -9.44
C ASP A 156 6.42 -7.21 -8.69
N ILE A 157 5.68 -6.13 -8.42
CA ILE A 157 4.40 -6.19 -7.68
C ILE A 157 3.32 -5.49 -8.51
N PHE A 158 2.21 -6.19 -8.73
CA PHE A 158 1.01 -5.63 -9.33
C PHE A 158 -0.15 -5.79 -8.35
N SER A 159 -0.76 -4.68 -7.95
CA SER A 159 -1.92 -4.65 -7.07
C SER A 159 -3.10 -3.99 -7.77
N ILE A 160 -4.28 -4.57 -7.66
CA ILE A 160 -5.53 -4.03 -8.22
C ILE A 160 -6.68 -4.21 -7.23
N ASP A 161 -7.41 -3.13 -6.99
CA ASP A 161 -8.60 -3.07 -6.16
C ASP A 161 -9.48 -1.90 -6.65
N ILE A 162 -10.45 -2.19 -7.53
CA ILE A 162 -11.29 -1.18 -8.19
C ILE A 162 -12.79 -1.53 -8.14
N ASP A 163 -13.19 -2.26 -7.12
CA ASP A 163 -14.61 -2.53 -6.83
C ASP A 163 -15.42 -3.07 -8.03
N GLY A 164 -15.32 -4.37 -8.27
CA GLY A 164 -16.29 -5.12 -9.10
C GLY A 164 -15.93 -5.35 -10.55
N ILE A 165 -14.91 -4.72 -11.12
CA ILE A 165 -14.44 -4.99 -12.49
C ILE A 165 -13.03 -5.57 -12.57
N ASP A 166 -12.40 -5.84 -11.44
CA ASP A 166 -11.04 -6.38 -11.31
C ASP A 166 -10.82 -7.60 -12.19
N TYR A 167 -11.72 -8.59 -12.11
CA TYR A 167 -11.64 -9.81 -12.91
C TYR A 167 -11.54 -9.52 -14.43
N TRP A 168 -12.34 -8.59 -14.91
CA TRP A 168 -12.37 -8.28 -16.34
C TRP A 168 -11.08 -7.59 -16.79
N ILE A 169 -10.53 -6.72 -15.97
CA ILE A 169 -9.25 -6.06 -16.23
C ILE A 169 -8.11 -7.06 -16.16
N ILE A 170 -8.07 -7.88 -15.12
CA ILE A 170 -7.07 -8.95 -14.95
C ILE A 170 -7.06 -9.87 -16.18
N SER A 171 -8.25 -10.22 -16.70
CA SER A 171 -8.36 -11.08 -17.89
C SER A 171 -7.73 -10.49 -19.16
N LYS A 172 -7.49 -9.18 -19.20
CA LYS A 172 -6.85 -8.47 -20.31
C LYS A 172 -5.35 -8.25 -20.14
N LEU A 173 -4.83 -8.46 -18.95
CA LEU A 173 -3.41 -8.35 -18.71
C LEU A 173 -2.63 -9.44 -19.45
N ARG A 174 -1.43 -9.10 -19.89
CA ARG A 174 -0.51 -10.10 -20.43
C ARG A 174 -0.14 -11.11 -19.34
N PRO A 175 0.05 -12.39 -19.69
CA PRO A 175 0.52 -13.39 -18.75
C PRO A 175 1.85 -12.96 -18.09
N ASN A 176 2.03 -13.34 -16.83
CA ASN A 176 3.26 -13.05 -16.05
C ASN A 176 3.60 -11.56 -16.01
N ILE A 177 2.59 -10.71 -15.79
CA ILE A 177 2.77 -9.26 -15.71
C ILE A 177 3.70 -8.85 -14.55
N SER A 178 3.72 -9.62 -13.46
CA SER A 178 4.50 -9.35 -12.26
C SER A 178 4.90 -10.65 -11.57
N LYS A 179 5.83 -10.58 -10.62
CA LYS A 179 6.25 -11.70 -9.76
C LYS A 179 5.27 -11.90 -8.60
N ILE A 180 4.72 -10.81 -8.07
CA ILE A 180 3.71 -10.80 -7.01
C ILE A 180 2.46 -10.11 -7.57
N PHE A 181 1.32 -10.79 -7.46
CA PHE A 181 0.04 -10.28 -7.92
C PHE A 181 -0.93 -10.22 -6.74
N ILE A 182 -1.52 -9.05 -6.51
CA ILE A 182 -2.46 -8.80 -5.43
C ILE A 182 -3.78 -8.34 -6.05
N ALA A 183 -4.86 -9.01 -5.72
CA ALA A 183 -6.20 -8.63 -6.13
C ALA A 183 -7.19 -8.91 -5.01
N GLU A 184 -8.24 -8.10 -4.94
CA GLU A 184 -9.36 -8.39 -4.06
C GLU A 184 -10.17 -9.57 -4.62
N TYR A 185 -10.61 -10.46 -3.73
CA TYR A 185 -11.54 -11.54 -4.07
C TYR A 185 -12.90 -11.20 -3.48
N ASN A 186 -13.88 -10.91 -4.35
CA ASN A 186 -15.27 -10.66 -4.01
C ASN A 186 -16.17 -11.80 -4.46
#